data_2ef84e1c49ce02a8aad7e4815665e960
#
_entry.id   2ef84e1c49ce02a8aad7e4815665e960
#
_cell.length_a   1.000
_cell.length_b   1.000
_cell.length_c   1.000
_cell.angle_alpha   90.00
_cell.angle_beta   90.00
_cell.angle_gamma   90.00
#
_symmetry.space_group_name_H-M   'P 1'
#
loop_
_entity.id
_entity.type
_entity.pdbx_description
1 polymer ?
#
loop_
_entity_poly.entity_id
_entity_poly.type
_entity_poly.pdbx_seq_one_letter_code
_entity_poly.pdbx_strand_id
1 'polypeptide(L)'
;MKILAFDQASQKTGVAWFEDSTLLGYEVLDYSRVKDADLRVRLMMESMFNLIGEHKPDALVFEGVALQRSAGAVIMLAQIQGGLMGYC
;
A
#
# COMPACT_ATOMS: atom_id res chain seq x y z
N MET A 1 -0.37 -9.10 -18.52
CA MET A 1 -1.16 -8.73 -17.32
C MET A 1 -0.33 -7.84 -16.40
N LYS A 2 -0.83 -6.67 -16.12
CA LYS A 2 -0.15 -5.73 -15.23
C LYS A 2 -0.54 -6.00 -13.78
N ILE A 3 0.46 -6.12 -12.92
CA ILE A 3 0.27 -6.37 -11.50
C ILE A 3 0.95 -5.27 -10.70
N LEU A 4 0.24 -4.73 -9.73
CA LEU A 4 0.78 -3.80 -8.75
C LEU A 4 0.73 -4.48 -7.39
N ALA A 5 1.89 -4.65 -6.77
CA ALA A 5 2.03 -5.36 -5.50
C ALA A 5 2.42 -4.39 -4.39
N PHE A 6 1.74 -4.49 -3.27
CA PHE A 6 1.99 -3.65 -2.09
C PHE A 6 2.44 -4.51 -0.92
N ASP A 7 3.55 -4.12 -0.33
CA ASP A 7 4.01 -4.60 0.97
C ASP A 7 3.71 -3.46 1.96
N GLN A 8 2.47 -3.40 2.43
CA GLN A 8 1.99 -2.27 3.20
C GLN A 8 2.38 -2.35 4.67
N ALA A 9 2.73 -1.21 5.22
CA ALA A 9 2.97 -1.01 6.64
C ALA A 9 2.46 0.36 7.06
N SER A 10 2.42 0.64 8.36
CA SER A 10 1.84 1.88 8.87
C SER A 10 2.65 3.12 8.52
N GLN A 11 3.96 2.99 8.33
CA GLN A 11 4.86 4.11 8.07
C GLN A 11 5.48 4.07 6.69
N LYS A 12 5.77 2.87 6.17
CA LYS A 12 6.39 2.67 4.87
C LYS A 12 5.63 1.60 4.11
N THR A 13 5.48 1.79 2.82
CA THR A 13 4.86 0.79 1.95
C THR A 13 5.77 0.57 0.75
N GLY A 14 6.20 -0.66 0.53
CA GLY A 14 6.89 -1.04 -0.68
C GLY A 14 5.89 -1.27 -1.80
N VAL A 15 6.18 -0.78 -3.00
CA VAL A 15 5.33 -0.94 -4.17
C VAL A 15 6.18 -1.48 -5.31
N ALA A 16 5.74 -2.57 -5.91
CA ALA A 16 6.40 -3.15 -7.08
C ALA A 16 5.39 -3.31 -8.20
N TRP A 17 5.80 -3.08 -9.44
CA TRP A 17 4.91 -3.29 -10.58
C TRP A 17 5.55 -4.20 -11.60
N PHE A 18 4.69 -5.05 -12.15
CA PHE A 18 5.09 -6.14 -13.04
C PHE A 18 4.28 -6.11 -14.32
N GLU A 19 4.89 -6.53 -15.41
CA GLU A 19 4.16 -6.97 -16.60
C GLU A 19 4.40 -8.47 -16.73
N ASP A 20 3.32 -9.25 -16.65
CA ASP A 20 3.37 -10.69 -16.52
C ASP A 20 4.23 -11.09 -15.31
N SER A 21 5.34 -11.78 -15.49
CA SER A 21 6.23 -12.15 -14.38
C SER A 21 7.51 -11.29 -14.32
N THR A 22 7.57 -10.22 -15.12
CA THR A 22 8.75 -9.36 -15.19
C THR A 22 8.58 -8.13 -14.30
N LEU A 23 9.50 -7.94 -13.36
CA LEU A 23 9.54 -6.75 -12.51
C LEU A 23 9.97 -5.55 -13.33
N LEU A 24 9.09 -4.56 -13.47
CA LEU A 24 9.36 -3.33 -14.21
C LEU A 24 9.92 -2.21 -13.34
N GLY A 25 9.50 -2.13 -12.09
CA GLY A 25 9.95 -1.07 -11.21
C GLY A 25 9.53 -1.29 -9.76
N TYR A 26 10.08 -0.43 -8.90
CA TYR A 26 9.89 -0.55 -7.46
C TYR A 26 10.01 0.84 -6.83
N GLU A 27 9.20 1.10 -5.81
CA GLU A 27 9.18 2.36 -5.09
C GLU A 27 8.85 2.12 -3.63
N VAL A 28 9.33 2.98 -2.74
CA VAL A 28 8.95 2.98 -1.33
C VAL A 28 8.21 4.28 -1.03
N LEU A 29 7.01 4.14 -0.50
CA LEU A 29 6.24 5.25 0.04
C LEU A 29 6.59 5.36 1.53
N ASP A 30 7.28 6.43 1.91
CA ASP A 30 7.77 6.62 3.27
C ASP A 30 7.11 7.84 3.90
N TYR A 31 6.22 7.60 4.85
CA TYR A 31 5.57 8.64 5.64
C TYR A 31 5.93 8.54 7.13
N SER A 32 7.09 7.95 7.43
CA SER A 32 7.54 7.74 8.81
C SER A 32 7.73 9.03 9.60
N ARG A 33 7.95 10.16 8.91
CA ARG A 33 8.11 11.47 9.54
C ARG A 33 6.78 12.15 9.88
N VAL A 34 5.68 11.67 9.35
CA VAL A 34 4.34 12.18 9.66
C VAL A 34 3.90 11.57 10.99
N LYS A 35 3.80 12.39 12.03
CA LYS A 35 3.53 11.91 13.39
C LYS A 35 2.05 11.69 13.67
N ASP A 36 1.18 12.41 12.99
CA ASP A 36 -0.27 12.22 13.12
C ASP A 36 -0.67 10.94 12.40
N ALA A 37 -1.16 9.96 13.16
CA ALA A 37 -1.50 8.63 12.62
C ALA A 37 -2.60 8.69 11.56
N ASP A 38 -3.63 9.50 11.77
CA ASP A 38 -4.74 9.61 10.81
C ASP A 38 -4.28 10.28 9.52
N LEU A 39 -3.46 11.31 9.62
CA LEU A 39 -2.89 11.96 8.46
C LEU A 39 -1.97 11.02 7.70
N ARG A 40 -1.17 10.24 8.41
CA ARG A 40 -0.26 9.28 7.78
C ARG A 40 -1.01 8.22 6.98
N VAL A 41 -2.07 7.66 7.54
CA VAL A 41 -2.93 6.70 6.83
C VAL A 41 -3.51 7.32 5.57
N ARG A 42 -4.03 8.54 5.68
CA ARG A 42 -4.66 9.25 4.57
C ARG A 42 -3.67 9.53 3.44
N LEU A 43 -2.47 10.00 3.78
CA LEU A 43 -1.43 10.27 2.79
C LEU A 43 -0.96 8.99 2.12
N MET A 44 -0.82 7.90 2.89
CA MET A 44 -0.43 6.61 2.35
C MET A 44 -1.47 6.08 1.37
N MET A 45 -2.74 6.11 1.74
CA MET A 45 -3.83 5.67 0.87
C MET A 45 -3.92 6.51 -0.40
N GLU A 46 -3.78 7.83 -0.28
CA GLU A 46 -3.80 8.73 -1.42
C GLU A 46 -2.67 8.40 -2.40
N SER A 47 -1.46 8.17 -1.90
CA SER A 47 -0.31 7.80 -2.73
C SER A 47 -0.54 6.45 -3.41
N MET A 48 -1.09 5.47 -2.70
CA MET A 48 -1.39 4.15 -3.26
C MET A 48 -2.47 4.25 -4.34
N PHE A 49 -3.52 5.03 -4.12
CA PHE A 49 -4.57 5.26 -5.12
C PHE A 49 -4.03 5.96 -6.35
N ASN A 50 -3.12 6.94 -6.18
CA ASN A 50 -2.47 7.62 -7.30
C ASN A 50 -1.67 6.64 -8.15
N LEU A 51 -0.94 5.72 -7.51
CA LEU A 51 -0.18 4.70 -8.22
C LEU A 51 -1.09 3.73 -8.99
N ILE A 52 -2.22 3.34 -8.39
CA ILE A 52 -3.21 2.51 -9.07
C ILE A 52 -3.74 3.21 -10.31
N GLY A 53 -4.10 4.49 -10.19
CA GLY A 53 -4.58 5.28 -11.31
C GLY A 53 -3.53 5.48 -12.39
N GLU A 54 -2.27 5.66 -12.02
CA GLU A 54 -1.16 5.87 -12.94
C GLU A 54 -0.81 4.58 -13.70
N HIS A 55 -0.69 3.46 -13.00
CA HIS A 55 -0.27 2.18 -13.59
C HIS A 55 -1.40 1.41 -14.24
N LYS A 56 -2.63 1.63 -13.83
CA LYS A 56 -3.83 0.93 -14.32
C LYS A 56 -3.64 -0.59 -14.34
N PRO A 57 -3.33 -1.20 -13.16
CA PRO A 57 -3.06 -2.63 -13.11
C PRO A 57 -4.31 -3.46 -13.35
N ASP A 58 -4.11 -4.67 -13.86
CA ASP A 58 -5.17 -5.68 -13.99
C ASP A 58 -5.44 -6.38 -12.68
N ALA A 59 -4.43 -6.45 -11.80
CA ALA A 59 -4.55 -7.08 -10.50
C ALA A 59 -3.75 -6.33 -9.44
N LEU A 60 -4.25 -6.34 -8.21
CA LEU A 60 -3.56 -5.82 -7.04
C LEU A 60 -3.20 -6.99 -6.12
N VAL A 61 -1.99 -6.98 -5.60
CA VAL A 61 -1.50 -7.97 -4.65
C VAL A 61 -1.12 -7.27 -3.37
N PHE A 62 -1.60 -7.79 -2.23
CA PHE A 62 -1.30 -7.26 -0.91
C PHE A 62 -0.70 -8.34 -0.04
N GLU A 63 0.25 -7.97 0.81
CA GLU A 63 0.64 -8.86 1.90
C GLU A 63 -0.42 -8.86 2.99
N GLY A 64 -0.50 -9.95 3.73
CA GLY A 64 -1.38 -10.05 4.87
C GLY A 64 -1.00 -9.04 5.96
N VAL A 65 -1.98 -8.64 6.77
CA VAL A 65 -1.73 -7.76 7.91
C VAL A 65 -0.88 -8.50 8.95
N ALA A 66 0.27 -7.93 9.27
CA ALA A 66 1.16 -8.53 10.24
C ALA A 66 0.61 -8.38 11.67
N LEU A 67 0.74 -9.43 12.47
CA LEU A 67 0.19 -9.47 13.83
C LEU A 67 1.20 -9.12 14.92
N GLN A 68 2.45 -8.92 14.58
CA GLN A 68 3.53 -8.73 15.52
C GLN A 68 3.62 -7.32 16.11
N ARG A 69 2.77 -6.40 15.69
CA ARG A 69 2.78 -5.01 16.11
C ARG A 69 1.75 -4.76 17.20
N SER A 70 1.68 -3.53 17.68
CA SER A 70 0.61 -3.11 18.58
C SER A 70 -0.75 -3.21 17.90
N ALA A 71 -1.82 -3.29 18.68
CA ALA A 71 -3.19 -3.32 18.16
C ALA A 71 -3.48 -2.11 17.27
N GLY A 72 -2.96 -0.92 17.63
CA GLY A 72 -3.13 0.29 16.83
C GLY A 72 -2.51 0.17 15.45
N ALA A 73 -1.32 -0.43 15.34
CA ALA A 73 -0.66 -0.63 14.05
C ALA A 73 -1.44 -1.63 13.17
N VAL A 74 -1.96 -2.70 13.77
CA VAL A 74 -2.78 -3.68 13.04
C VAL A 74 -4.04 -3.04 12.49
N ILE A 75 -4.73 -2.22 13.29
CA ILE A 75 -5.93 -1.50 12.85
C ILE A 75 -5.61 -0.57 11.68
N MET A 76 -4.50 0.18 11.77
CA MET A 76 -4.09 1.10 10.73
C MET A 76 -3.80 0.37 9.41
N LEU A 77 -3.09 -0.75 9.46
CA LEU A 77 -2.82 -1.56 8.27
C LEU A 77 -4.10 -2.11 7.66
N ALA A 78 -5.03 -2.56 8.50
CA ALA A 78 -6.34 -3.04 8.05
C ALA A 78 -7.14 -1.93 7.36
N GLN A 79 -7.09 -0.69 7.87
CA GLN A 79 -7.74 0.45 7.25
C GLN A 79 -7.18 0.76 5.87
N ILE A 80 -5.86 0.75 5.72
CA ILE A 80 -5.21 0.97 4.42
C ILE A 80 -5.63 -0.11 3.43
N GLN A 81 -5.55 -1.37 3.83
CA GLN A 81 -5.90 -2.50 2.98
C GLN A 81 -7.38 -2.47 2.60
N GLY A 82 -8.27 -2.20 3.57
CA GLY A 82 -9.70 -2.08 3.32
C GLY A 82 -10.04 -0.95 2.37
N GLY A 83 -9.36 0.20 2.49
CA GLY A 83 -9.55 1.33 1.59
C GLY A 83 -9.17 0.99 0.15
N LEU A 84 -8.04 0.29 -0.04
CA LEU A 84 -7.60 -0.14 -1.38
C LEU A 84 -8.53 -1.18 -1.98
N MET A 85 -8.98 -2.14 -1.18
CA MET A 85 -9.95 -3.15 -1.63
C MET A 85 -11.29 -2.51 -2.02
N GLY A 86 -11.73 -1.50 -1.28
CA GLY A 86 -12.92 -0.74 -1.62
C GLY A 86 -12.78 0.04 -2.92
N TYR A 87 -11.58 0.49 -3.24
CA TYR A 87 -11.29 1.20 -4.49
C TYR A 87 -11.39 0.26 -5.70
N CYS A 88 -10.88 -0.96 -5.55
CA CYS A 88 -10.95 -1.94 -6.61
C CYS A 88 -12.37 -2.44 -6.83
#